data_54667f2b1db0e92d3403be4ed6aada95
#
_entry.id   54667f2b1db0e92d3403be4ed6aada95
#
_cell.length_a   1.000
_cell.length_b   1.000
_cell.length_c   1.000
_cell.angle_alpha   90.00
_cell.angle_beta   90.00
_cell.angle_gamma   90.00
#
_symmetry.space_group_name_H-M   'P 1'
#
loop_
_entity.id
_entity.type
_entity.pdbx_description
1 polymer ?
#
loop_
_entity_poly.entity_id
_entity_poly.type
_entity_poly.pdbx_seq_one_letter_code
_entity_poly.pdbx_strand_id
1 'polypeptide(L)'
;MKERTLAQEYRQIPVSEPKPFVKWVGGKRQLMQELENNFPKQFGTYHEPFLGGGAVMFNLLSKEPRLSCNVSDFNSDLILAYVTIRDKLGKLIESLENHSKNYHKDSAEYYYHIRKQEPKQQIEKVSRLLFLNKTCFNGLYRVNKKGQFNVPLGRYTNPNIVNKENLTAVSKILQSKKIKISCRDFEAVLGDAKKGDLVYFDPPYQPVSSTANFTSYTHRDFTENDLERLADLGDQLNSKGCHVLLSNSNSKIVKDFFSKKHWKISSINANRAINSNAQKRTGHKEIIIKNY
;
A
#
# COMPACT_ATOMS: atom_id res chain seq x y z
N MET A 1 6.64 2.36 42.95
CA MET A 1 6.22 2.92 41.67
C MET A 1 5.59 1.78 40.87
N LYS A 2 4.28 1.88 40.56
CA LYS A 2 3.59 0.86 39.77
C LYS A 2 4.16 0.93 38.33
N GLU A 3 4.70 -0.16 37.84
CA GLU A 3 5.08 -0.30 36.43
C GLU A 3 3.84 -0.03 35.56
N ARG A 4 3.85 1.07 34.83
CA ARG A 4 2.83 1.30 33.79
C ARG A 4 3.09 0.27 32.70
N THR A 5 2.09 -0.55 32.39
CA THR A 5 2.18 -1.48 31.27
C THR A 5 2.33 -0.69 29.96
N LEU A 6 3.17 -1.18 29.02
CA LEU A 6 3.38 -0.57 27.70
C LEU A 6 2.06 -0.18 27.01
N ALA A 7 0.99 -0.96 27.23
CA ALA A 7 -0.36 -0.65 26.73
C ALA A 7 -0.98 0.64 27.33
N GLN A 8 -0.56 1.08 28.52
CA GLN A 8 -1.03 2.32 29.14
C GLN A 8 -0.28 3.55 28.62
N GLU A 9 1.01 3.42 28.28
CA GLU A 9 1.79 4.49 27.65
C GLU A 9 1.27 4.85 26.27
N TYR A 10 0.87 3.86 25.45
CA TYR A 10 0.35 4.11 24.10
C TYR A 10 -1.02 4.81 24.08
N ARG A 11 -1.79 4.79 25.17
CA ARG A 11 -3.09 5.50 25.26
C ARG A 11 -2.93 7.03 25.41
N GLN A 12 -1.77 7.53 25.75
CA GLN A 12 -1.53 8.97 25.98
C GLN A 12 -0.88 9.70 24.78
N ILE A 13 -0.54 8.99 23.70
CA ILE A 13 0.00 9.61 22.49
C ILE A 13 -1.16 10.31 21.75
N PRO A 14 -1.05 11.62 21.41
CA PRO A 14 -2.04 12.28 20.58
C PRO A 14 -2.25 11.49 19.30
N VAL A 15 -3.50 11.15 19.01
CA VAL A 15 -3.82 10.32 17.84
C VAL A 15 -3.73 11.20 16.60
N SER A 16 -2.58 11.18 15.94
CA SER A 16 -2.43 11.74 14.60
C SER A 16 -3.26 10.91 13.61
N GLU A 17 -3.65 11.53 12.49
CA GLU A 17 -4.28 10.78 11.40
C GLU A 17 -3.35 9.65 10.92
N PRO A 18 -3.86 8.42 10.75
CA PRO A 18 -3.05 7.29 10.28
C PRO A 18 -2.60 7.54 8.84
N LYS A 19 -1.34 7.28 8.58
CA LYS A 19 -0.71 7.43 7.25
C LYS A 19 -0.04 6.10 6.87
N PRO A 20 0.22 5.86 5.58
CA PRO A 20 1.02 4.72 5.15
C PRO A 20 2.30 4.59 5.99
N PHE A 21 2.49 3.42 6.60
CA PHE A 21 3.65 3.16 7.46
C PHE A 21 4.88 2.73 6.67
N VAL A 22 4.69 2.33 5.41
CA VAL A 22 5.73 2.02 4.42
C VAL A 22 5.69 3.03 3.28
N LYS A 23 6.84 3.30 2.67
CA LYS A 23 6.90 3.88 1.34
C LYS A 23 6.63 2.76 0.34
N TRP A 24 5.50 2.86 -0.34
CA TRP A 24 5.09 1.88 -1.35
C TRP A 24 4.94 2.58 -2.70
N VAL A 25 5.41 1.94 -3.77
CA VAL A 25 5.34 2.54 -5.10
C VAL A 25 3.89 2.60 -5.56
N GLY A 26 3.54 3.63 -6.30
CA GLY A 26 2.15 3.90 -6.69
C GLY A 26 1.33 4.62 -5.61
N GLY A 27 1.95 5.07 -4.50
CA GLY A 27 1.24 5.73 -3.40
C GLY A 27 0.38 6.92 -3.86
N LYS A 28 -0.93 6.89 -3.56
CA LYS A 28 -1.97 7.79 -4.11
C LYS A 28 -2.12 9.12 -3.37
N ARG A 29 -1.17 9.50 -2.49
CA ARG A 29 -1.32 10.73 -1.68
C ARG A 29 -1.50 12.00 -2.53
N GLN A 30 -0.86 12.09 -3.68
CA GLN A 30 -0.96 13.26 -4.57
C GLN A 30 -2.26 13.26 -5.39
N LEU A 31 -2.88 12.11 -5.57
CA LEU A 31 -4.12 11.94 -6.31
C LEU A 31 -5.35 11.83 -5.41
N MET A 32 -5.16 11.96 -4.09
CA MET A 32 -6.24 11.70 -3.12
C MET A 32 -7.47 12.56 -3.38
N GLN A 33 -7.28 13.86 -3.63
CA GLN A 33 -8.37 14.78 -3.92
C GLN A 33 -9.13 14.37 -5.21
N GLU A 34 -8.40 13.96 -6.24
CA GLU A 34 -9.01 13.50 -7.50
C GLU A 34 -9.77 12.18 -7.31
N LEU A 35 -9.23 11.25 -6.51
CA LEU A 35 -9.92 10.01 -6.19
C LEU A 35 -11.20 10.30 -5.41
N GLU A 36 -11.15 11.17 -4.40
CA GLU A 36 -12.33 11.56 -3.62
C GLU A 36 -13.43 12.18 -4.46
N ASN A 37 -13.08 13.06 -5.40
CA ASN A 37 -14.04 13.66 -6.33
C ASN A 37 -14.71 12.62 -7.25
N ASN A 38 -14.10 11.44 -7.36
CA ASN A 38 -14.60 10.34 -8.18
C ASN A 38 -15.29 9.22 -7.37
N PHE A 39 -15.26 9.25 -6.03
CA PHE A 39 -16.02 8.27 -5.24
C PHE A 39 -17.52 8.48 -5.39
N PRO A 40 -18.33 7.42 -5.32
CA PRO A 40 -19.79 7.55 -5.26
C PRO A 40 -20.17 8.27 -3.97
N LYS A 41 -21.26 9.06 -4.01
CA LYS A 41 -21.75 9.82 -2.84
C LYS A 41 -22.06 8.92 -1.64
N GLN A 42 -22.52 7.72 -1.90
CA GLN A 42 -22.84 6.71 -0.88
C GLN A 42 -22.42 5.33 -1.38
N PHE A 43 -21.90 4.52 -0.49
CA PHE A 43 -21.58 3.11 -0.74
C PHE A 43 -21.61 2.33 0.58
N GLY A 44 -21.70 1.01 0.46
CA GLY A 44 -21.68 0.10 1.60
C GLY A 44 -20.26 -0.17 2.12
N THR A 45 -19.76 -1.38 1.86
CA THR A 45 -18.37 -1.75 2.22
C THR A 45 -17.37 -1.21 1.19
N TYR A 46 -16.23 -0.74 1.67
CA TYR A 46 -15.08 -0.41 0.83
C TYR A 46 -14.18 -1.63 0.64
N HIS A 47 -13.84 -1.93 -0.61
CA HIS A 47 -12.92 -3.00 -0.97
C HIS A 47 -11.69 -2.44 -1.70
N GLU A 48 -10.48 -2.87 -1.29
CA GLU A 48 -9.21 -2.47 -1.91
C GLU A 48 -8.31 -3.72 -2.08
N PRO A 49 -8.42 -4.45 -3.22
CA PRO A 49 -7.66 -5.68 -3.46
C PRO A 49 -6.17 -5.47 -3.76
N PHE A 50 -5.74 -4.25 -4.03
CA PHE A 50 -4.35 -3.85 -4.19
C PHE A 50 -3.99 -2.82 -3.11
N LEU A 51 -3.99 -3.25 -1.83
CA LEU A 51 -3.90 -2.36 -0.67
C LEU A 51 -2.61 -1.53 -0.64
N GLY A 52 -1.47 -2.14 -1.01
CA GLY A 52 -0.19 -1.45 -0.93
C GLY A 52 0.05 -0.80 0.42
N GLY A 53 0.40 0.49 0.41
CA GLY A 53 0.59 1.26 1.64
C GLY A 53 -0.72 1.68 2.34
N GLY A 54 -1.89 1.41 1.79
CA GLY A 54 -3.21 1.72 2.35
C GLY A 54 -3.57 3.20 2.38
N ALA A 55 -3.02 4.00 1.46
CA ALA A 55 -3.23 5.45 1.48
C ALA A 55 -4.70 5.84 1.33
N VAL A 56 -5.44 5.15 0.46
CA VAL A 56 -6.88 5.41 0.21
C VAL A 56 -7.72 4.92 1.39
N MET A 57 -7.47 3.69 1.86
CA MET A 57 -8.14 3.15 3.06
C MET A 57 -7.98 4.08 4.28
N PHE A 58 -6.75 4.51 4.60
CA PHE A 58 -6.51 5.37 5.76
C PHE A 58 -7.18 6.73 5.61
N ASN A 59 -7.18 7.31 4.42
CA ASN A 59 -7.86 8.57 4.16
C ASN A 59 -9.39 8.45 4.35
N LEU A 60 -10.01 7.39 3.83
CA LEU A 60 -11.44 7.12 4.02
C LEU A 60 -11.78 6.91 5.50
N LEU A 61 -10.99 6.12 6.21
CA LEU A 61 -11.20 5.83 7.64
C LEU A 61 -10.93 7.03 8.55
N SER A 62 -10.12 8.00 8.13
CA SER A 62 -9.95 9.28 8.86
C SER A 62 -11.21 10.13 8.80
N LYS A 63 -11.98 10.06 7.70
CA LYS A 63 -13.23 10.81 7.48
C LYS A 63 -14.46 10.05 8.00
N GLU A 64 -14.49 8.74 7.79
CA GLU A 64 -15.57 7.85 8.22
C GLU A 64 -15.02 6.66 9.02
N PRO A 65 -14.73 6.85 10.33
CA PRO A 65 -14.14 5.80 11.17
C PRO A 65 -15.00 4.54 11.35
N ARG A 66 -16.28 4.62 10.97
CA ARG A 66 -17.23 3.50 11.07
C ARG A 66 -17.36 2.71 9.77
N LEU A 67 -16.66 3.12 8.71
CA LEU A 67 -16.69 2.45 7.42
C LEU A 67 -16.23 0.98 7.55
N SER A 68 -16.98 0.09 6.94
CA SER A 68 -16.55 -1.30 6.79
C SER A 68 -15.57 -1.41 5.63
N CYS A 69 -14.39 -2.01 5.88
CA CYS A 69 -13.36 -2.19 4.87
C CYS A 69 -12.99 -3.68 4.75
N ASN A 70 -12.92 -4.17 3.53
CA ASN A 70 -12.40 -5.50 3.20
C ASN A 70 -11.25 -5.33 2.20
N VAL A 71 -10.02 -5.41 2.71
CA VAL A 71 -8.82 -5.05 1.96
C VAL A 71 -7.85 -6.22 1.86
N SER A 72 -7.13 -6.28 0.77
CA SER A 72 -6.18 -7.37 0.53
C SER A 72 -5.00 -6.90 -0.33
N ASP A 73 -3.94 -7.68 -0.29
CA ASP A 73 -2.78 -7.55 -1.16
C ASP A 73 -2.23 -8.96 -1.42
N PHE A 74 -1.59 -9.15 -2.55
CA PHE A 74 -0.93 -10.40 -2.89
C PHE A 74 0.43 -10.56 -2.17
N ASN A 75 1.01 -9.45 -1.70
CA ASN A 75 2.29 -9.45 -1.00
C ASN A 75 2.11 -9.87 0.47
N SER A 76 2.51 -11.10 0.78
CA SER A 76 2.39 -11.69 2.12
C SER A 76 3.19 -10.95 3.19
N ASP A 77 4.37 -10.41 2.85
CA ASP A 77 5.19 -9.65 3.81
C ASP A 77 4.53 -8.33 4.21
N LEU A 78 3.88 -7.67 3.23
CA LEU A 78 3.11 -6.47 3.48
C LEU A 78 1.90 -6.74 4.38
N ILE A 79 1.12 -7.77 4.07
CA ILE A 79 -0.03 -8.16 4.91
C ILE A 79 0.42 -8.60 6.29
N LEU A 80 1.53 -9.33 6.41
CA LEU A 80 2.11 -9.68 7.71
C LEU A 80 2.45 -8.42 8.52
N ALA A 81 2.93 -7.35 7.87
CA ALA A 81 3.22 -6.09 8.55
C ALA A 81 1.94 -5.44 9.09
N TYR A 82 0.86 -5.38 8.30
CA TYR A 82 -0.45 -4.88 8.77
C TYR A 82 -0.96 -5.65 10.00
N VAL A 83 -0.95 -6.98 9.92
CA VAL A 83 -1.39 -7.85 11.02
C VAL A 83 -0.49 -7.68 12.26
N THR A 84 0.81 -7.55 12.08
CA THR A 84 1.75 -7.35 13.19
C THR A 84 1.56 -6.00 13.88
N ILE A 85 1.34 -4.94 13.11
CA ILE A 85 1.04 -3.60 13.66
C ILE A 85 -0.28 -3.63 14.44
N ARG A 86 -1.29 -4.33 13.92
CA ARG A 86 -2.58 -4.48 14.61
C ARG A 86 -2.45 -5.23 15.93
N ASP A 87 -1.76 -6.37 15.94
CA ASP A 87 -1.85 -7.36 17.02
C ASP A 87 -0.65 -7.35 17.98
N LYS A 88 0.53 -6.87 17.55
CA LYS A 88 1.80 -7.01 18.28
C LYS A 88 2.62 -5.72 18.31
N LEU A 89 1.94 -4.55 18.32
CA LEU A 89 2.57 -3.24 18.19
C LEU A 89 3.74 -3.02 19.17
N GLY A 90 3.57 -3.33 20.45
CA GLY A 90 4.60 -3.08 21.48
C GLY A 90 5.91 -3.78 21.16
N LYS A 91 5.85 -5.10 20.85
CA LYS A 91 7.04 -5.89 20.49
C LYS A 91 7.67 -5.42 19.17
N LEU A 92 6.86 -4.96 18.22
CA LEU A 92 7.34 -4.41 16.97
C LEU A 92 8.10 -3.10 17.20
N ILE A 93 7.58 -2.20 18.02
CA ILE A 93 8.24 -0.92 18.35
C ILE A 93 9.57 -1.19 19.06
N GLU A 94 9.61 -2.07 20.04
CA GLU A 94 10.84 -2.46 20.74
C GLU A 94 11.92 -2.96 19.74
N SER A 95 11.53 -3.82 18.82
CA SER A 95 12.42 -4.33 17.77
C SER A 95 12.92 -3.21 16.85
N LEU A 96 12.05 -2.26 16.47
CA LEU A 96 12.44 -1.11 15.64
C LEU A 96 13.34 -0.12 16.39
N GLU A 97 13.12 0.09 17.68
CA GLU A 97 14.00 0.90 18.54
C GLU A 97 15.41 0.29 18.61
N ASN A 98 15.50 -1.04 18.71
CA ASN A 98 16.78 -1.74 18.65
C ASN A 98 17.47 -1.57 17.27
N HIS A 99 16.72 -1.69 16.17
CA HIS A 99 17.24 -1.38 14.83
C HIS A 99 17.74 0.07 14.74
N SER A 100 16.98 1.03 15.25
CA SER A 100 17.36 2.44 15.25
C SER A 100 18.64 2.69 16.01
N LYS A 101 18.76 2.14 17.24
CA LYS A 101 19.95 2.26 18.08
C LYS A 101 21.22 1.72 17.39
N ASN A 102 21.13 0.56 16.76
CA ASN A 102 22.28 -0.06 16.09
C ASN A 102 22.62 0.65 14.77
N TYR A 103 21.62 1.10 14.01
CA TYR A 103 21.83 1.87 12.79
C TYR A 103 22.63 3.17 13.05
N HIS A 104 22.38 3.86 14.16
CA HIS A 104 23.08 5.10 14.48
C HIS A 104 24.53 4.89 14.98
N LYS A 105 24.94 3.66 15.29
CA LYS A 105 26.36 3.35 15.59
C LYS A 105 27.19 3.22 14.31
N ASP A 106 26.72 2.44 13.34
CA ASP A 106 27.28 2.28 12.01
C ASP A 106 26.17 1.96 11.02
N SER A 107 25.74 2.98 10.27
CA SER A 107 24.58 2.87 9.40
C SER A 107 24.81 1.94 8.21
N ALA A 108 26.02 1.93 7.64
CA ALA A 108 26.31 1.16 6.45
C ALA A 108 26.50 -0.32 6.78
N GLU A 109 27.35 -0.62 7.77
CA GLU A 109 27.60 -2.00 8.20
C GLU A 109 26.30 -2.66 8.67
N TYR A 110 25.57 -1.98 9.57
CA TYR A 110 24.33 -2.51 10.13
C TYR A 110 23.26 -2.71 9.06
N TYR A 111 23.09 -1.76 8.12
CA TYR A 111 22.13 -1.89 7.02
C TYR A 111 22.40 -3.13 6.18
N TYR A 112 23.65 -3.33 5.73
CA TYR A 112 23.97 -4.46 4.88
C TYR A 112 23.97 -5.79 5.64
N HIS A 113 24.25 -5.79 6.94
CA HIS A 113 24.06 -6.94 7.81
C HIS A 113 22.59 -7.34 7.86
N ILE A 114 21.68 -6.43 8.21
CA ILE A 114 20.23 -6.71 8.28
C ILE A 114 19.65 -7.07 6.91
N ARG A 115 20.15 -6.45 5.83
CA ARG A 115 19.68 -6.76 4.47
C ARG A 115 19.92 -8.21 4.08
N LYS A 116 21.01 -8.81 4.53
CA LYS A 116 21.38 -10.21 4.25
C LYS A 116 20.60 -11.23 5.09
N GLN A 117 19.99 -10.81 6.19
CA GLN A 117 19.27 -11.71 7.07
C GLN A 117 17.95 -12.20 6.42
N GLU A 118 17.56 -13.42 6.77
CA GLU A 118 16.29 -14.05 6.39
C GLU A 118 15.58 -14.54 7.67
N PRO A 119 15.04 -13.62 8.50
CA PRO A 119 14.44 -14.00 9.77
C PRO A 119 13.21 -14.88 9.57
N LYS A 120 12.99 -15.82 10.50
CA LYS A 120 11.84 -16.74 10.46
C LYS A 120 10.68 -16.25 11.34
N GLN A 121 10.99 -15.52 12.42
CA GLN A 121 9.98 -15.05 13.36
C GLN A 121 9.23 -13.82 12.84
N GLN A 122 7.93 -13.73 13.13
CA GLN A 122 7.03 -12.68 12.64
C GLN A 122 7.54 -11.27 12.95
N ILE A 123 7.91 -10.99 14.21
CA ILE A 123 8.36 -9.66 14.63
C ILE A 123 9.65 -9.27 13.88
N GLU A 124 10.59 -10.18 13.79
CA GLU A 124 11.88 -9.96 13.10
C GLU A 124 11.69 -9.72 11.60
N LYS A 125 10.80 -10.49 10.94
CA LYS A 125 10.46 -10.27 9.52
C LYS A 125 9.92 -8.87 9.29
N VAL A 126 8.95 -8.47 10.11
CA VAL A 126 8.26 -7.19 9.94
C VAL A 126 9.15 -6.02 10.34
N SER A 127 9.88 -6.10 11.45
CA SER A 127 10.81 -5.04 11.86
C SER A 127 11.92 -4.85 10.83
N ARG A 128 12.47 -5.95 10.27
CA ARG A 128 13.43 -5.90 9.17
C ARG A 128 12.82 -5.23 7.92
N LEU A 129 11.61 -5.60 7.52
CA LEU A 129 10.92 -4.98 6.38
C LEU A 129 10.78 -3.47 6.58
N LEU A 130 10.27 -3.04 7.73
CA LEU A 130 10.06 -1.63 8.04
C LEU A 130 11.39 -0.87 8.13
N PHE A 131 12.40 -1.44 8.79
CA PHE A 131 13.74 -0.88 8.88
C PHE A 131 14.34 -0.65 7.48
N LEU A 132 14.38 -1.68 6.65
CA LEU A 132 14.92 -1.60 5.29
C LEU A 132 14.15 -0.58 4.44
N ASN A 133 12.82 -0.55 4.51
CA ASN A 133 12.01 0.42 3.78
C ASN A 133 12.25 1.87 4.21
N LYS A 134 12.57 2.12 5.49
CA LYS A 134 12.89 3.48 6.00
C LYS A 134 14.30 3.93 5.68
N THR A 135 15.24 2.99 5.51
CA THR A 135 16.67 3.29 5.38
C THR A 135 17.25 3.02 3.98
N CYS A 136 16.56 2.27 3.13
CA CYS A 136 17.01 2.01 1.76
C CYS A 136 16.82 3.20 0.82
N PHE A 137 17.50 3.16 -0.31
CA PHE A 137 17.41 4.17 -1.37
C PHE A 137 15.96 4.40 -1.81
N ASN A 138 15.47 5.64 -1.65
CA ASN A 138 14.12 6.11 -1.97
C ASN A 138 12.97 5.34 -1.29
N GLY A 139 13.24 4.47 -0.31
CA GLY A 139 12.23 3.62 0.32
C GLY A 139 11.62 2.58 -0.64
N LEU A 140 12.39 2.16 -1.64
CA LEU A 140 11.95 1.16 -2.60
C LEU A 140 11.83 -0.22 -1.92
N TYR A 141 10.82 -0.98 -2.31
CA TYR A 141 10.78 -2.42 -2.06
C TYR A 141 11.11 -3.15 -3.36
N ARG A 142 12.21 -3.88 -3.38
CA ARG A 142 12.63 -4.66 -4.54
C ARG A 142 13.34 -5.93 -4.08
N VAL A 143 13.00 -7.04 -4.71
CA VAL A 143 13.65 -8.34 -4.50
C VAL A 143 14.32 -8.83 -5.78
N ASN A 144 15.34 -9.65 -5.64
CA ASN A 144 15.95 -10.36 -6.77
C ASN A 144 15.10 -11.60 -7.14
N LYS A 145 15.52 -12.34 -8.18
CA LYS A 145 14.83 -13.58 -8.63
C LYS A 145 14.74 -14.66 -7.54
N LYS A 146 15.56 -14.59 -6.49
CA LYS A 146 15.53 -15.50 -5.34
C LYS A 146 14.62 -14.99 -4.20
N GLY A 147 13.92 -13.85 -4.40
CA GLY A 147 13.07 -13.25 -3.37
C GLY A 147 13.81 -12.43 -2.31
N GLN A 148 15.11 -12.20 -2.47
CA GLN A 148 15.91 -11.49 -1.49
C GLN A 148 15.91 -9.99 -1.76
N PHE A 149 15.73 -9.20 -0.71
CA PHE A 149 15.75 -7.73 -0.79
C PHE A 149 17.12 -7.22 -1.27
N ASN A 150 17.13 -6.40 -2.33
CA ASN A 150 18.37 -6.02 -3.01
C ASN A 150 18.55 -4.50 -3.22
N VAL A 151 17.77 -3.65 -2.56
CA VAL A 151 17.94 -2.19 -2.65
C VAL A 151 19.17 -1.77 -1.84
N PRO A 152 19.99 -0.81 -2.32
CA PRO A 152 21.12 -0.28 -1.57
C PRO A 152 20.67 0.67 -0.45
N LEU A 153 21.58 0.98 0.49
CA LEU A 153 21.38 1.99 1.53
C LEU A 153 21.01 3.35 0.91
N GLY A 154 20.06 4.05 1.52
CA GLY A 154 19.68 5.42 1.18
C GLY A 154 20.62 6.47 1.81
N ARG A 155 20.52 7.71 1.31
CA ARG A 155 21.29 8.84 1.83
C ARG A 155 20.46 9.65 2.84
N TYR A 156 20.07 9.02 3.95
CA TYR A 156 19.30 9.69 5.01
C TYR A 156 20.20 10.01 6.20
N THR A 157 20.18 11.27 6.65
CA THR A 157 20.93 11.70 7.84
C THR A 157 20.27 11.17 9.11
N ASN A 158 18.95 11.26 9.22
CA ASN A 158 18.18 10.78 10.39
C ASN A 158 16.84 10.17 9.94
N PRO A 159 16.84 8.92 9.48
CA PRO A 159 15.61 8.25 9.04
C PRO A 159 14.70 7.98 10.24
N ASN A 160 13.41 8.33 10.11
CA ASN A 160 12.40 8.00 11.13
C ASN A 160 12.06 6.50 11.07
N ILE A 161 12.95 5.67 11.65
CA ILE A 161 12.87 4.20 11.61
C ILE A 161 11.64 3.72 12.38
N VAL A 162 11.40 4.23 13.59
CA VAL A 162 10.34 3.74 14.48
C VAL A 162 8.99 4.33 14.11
N ASN A 163 8.91 5.65 13.89
CA ASN A 163 7.66 6.38 13.62
C ASN A 163 6.51 5.97 14.55
N LYS A 164 6.78 5.97 15.86
CA LYS A 164 5.92 5.43 16.92
C LYS A 164 4.50 6.00 16.90
N GLU A 165 4.37 7.31 16.70
CA GLU A 165 3.06 7.99 16.64
C GLU A 165 2.19 7.42 15.52
N ASN A 166 2.73 7.34 14.30
CA ASN A 166 1.98 6.81 13.16
C ASN A 166 1.65 5.33 13.31
N LEU A 167 2.60 4.51 13.81
CA LEU A 167 2.33 3.09 14.04
C LEU A 167 1.23 2.88 15.09
N THR A 168 1.16 3.75 16.11
CA THR A 168 0.08 3.72 17.11
C THR A 168 -1.26 4.11 16.50
N ALA A 169 -1.31 5.16 15.68
CA ALA A 169 -2.52 5.58 14.97
C ALA A 169 -3.02 4.48 14.01
N VAL A 170 -2.11 3.88 13.25
CA VAL A 170 -2.42 2.76 12.35
C VAL A 170 -2.93 1.55 13.14
N SER A 171 -2.26 1.14 14.20
CA SER A 171 -2.69 0.02 15.03
C SER A 171 -4.10 0.22 15.58
N LYS A 172 -4.39 1.42 16.12
CA LYS A 172 -5.69 1.76 16.68
C LYS A 172 -6.82 1.60 15.65
N ILE A 173 -6.62 2.07 14.43
CA ILE A 173 -7.64 1.98 13.39
C ILE A 173 -7.82 0.54 12.90
N LEU A 174 -6.71 -0.21 12.75
CA LEU A 174 -6.74 -1.60 12.30
C LEU A 174 -7.37 -2.58 13.30
N GLN A 175 -7.49 -2.22 14.57
CA GLN A 175 -8.17 -3.01 15.60
C GLN A 175 -9.69 -2.99 15.48
N SER A 176 -10.25 -2.16 14.60
CA SER A 176 -11.70 -2.15 14.33
C SER A 176 -12.15 -3.49 13.74
N LYS A 177 -13.19 -4.09 14.32
CA LYS A 177 -13.80 -5.34 13.81
C LYS A 177 -14.43 -5.20 12.42
N LYS A 178 -14.60 -3.97 11.94
CA LYS A 178 -15.12 -3.65 10.61
C LYS A 178 -14.04 -3.70 9.50
N ILE A 179 -12.77 -3.85 9.88
CA ILE A 179 -11.65 -3.92 8.94
C ILE A 179 -11.19 -5.37 8.83
N LYS A 180 -11.34 -5.94 7.64
CA LYS A 180 -10.83 -7.26 7.27
C LYS A 180 -9.62 -7.09 6.37
N ILE A 181 -8.51 -7.74 6.73
CA ILE A 181 -7.25 -7.69 5.97
C ILE A 181 -6.85 -9.13 5.63
N SER A 182 -6.54 -9.40 4.37
CA SER A 182 -6.18 -10.75 3.92
C SER A 182 -5.10 -10.73 2.83
N CYS A 183 -4.29 -11.80 2.79
CA CYS A 183 -3.32 -12.04 1.72
C CYS A 183 -3.97 -12.95 0.68
N ARG A 184 -4.31 -12.40 -0.50
CA ARG A 184 -5.01 -13.14 -1.55
C ARG A 184 -4.94 -12.44 -2.90
N ASP A 185 -5.26 -13.17 -3.95
CA ASP A 185 -5.43 -12.62 -5.30
C ASP A 185 -6.60 -11.62 -5.36
N PHE A 186 -6.49 -10.63 -6.25
CA PHE A 186 -7.48 -9.56 -6.39
C PHE A 186 -8.88 -10.08 -6.81
N GLU A 187 -8.96 -11.18 -7.54
CA GLU A 187 -10.24 -11.77 -7.97
C GLU A 187 -11.10 -12.25 -6.81
N ALA A 188 -10.50 -12.56 -5.68
CA ALA A 188 -11.23 -13.00 -4.50
C ALA A 188 -12.25 -11.95 -3.98
N VAL A 189 -12.12 -10.68 -4.37
CA VAL A 189 -13.07 -9.62 -4.01
C VAL A 189 -14.48 -9.89 -4.53
N LEU A 190 -14.60 -10.62 -5.66
CA LEU A 190 -15.91 -10.95 -6.25
C LEU A 190 -16.80 -11.73 -5.29
N GLY A 191 -16.22 -12.64 -4.50
CA GLY A 191 -16.96 -13.41 -3.49
C GLY A 191 -17.47 -12.55 -2.32
N ASP A 192 -16.75 -11.48 -1.99
CA ASP A 192 -17.03 -10.64 -0.81
C ASP A 192 -17.93 -9.43 -1.13
N ALA A 193 -17.74 -8.81 -2.30
CA ALA A 193 -18.43 -7.57 -2.67
C ALA A 193 -19.93 -7.82 -2.93
N LYS A 194 -20.76 -6.84 -2.55
CA LYS A 194 -22.22 -6.86 -2.68
C LYS A 194 -22.69 -5.63 -3.45
N LYS A 195 -23.92 -5.68 -3.94
CA LYS A 195 -24.57 -4.53 -4.59
C LYS A 195 -24.44 -3.27 -3.72
N GLY A 196 -23.99 -2.18 -4.31
CA GLY A 196 -23.80 -0.90 -3.65
C GLY A 196 -22.47 -0.74 -2.90
N ASP A 197 -21.61 -1.77 -2.86
CA ASP A 197 -20.24 -1.64 -2.32
C ASP A 197 -19.34 -0.87 -3.30
N LEU A 198 -18.28 -0.24 -2.79
CA LEU A 198 -17.23 0.39 -3.58
C LEU A 198 -16.01 -0.53 -3.66
N VAL A 199 -15.59 -0.87 -4.87
CA VAL A 199 -14.35 -1.61 -5.12
C VAL A 199 -13.37 -0.69 -5.83
N TYR A 200 -12.23 -0.41 -5.18
CA TYR A 200 -11.15 0.40 -5.74
C TYR A 200 -9.97 -0.48 -6.13
N PHE A 201 -9.55 -0.37 -7.38
CA PHE A 201 -8.39 -1.07 -7.92
C PHE A 201 -7.24 -0.09 -8.21
N ASP A 202 -6.07 -0.39 -7.68
CA ASP A 202 -4.81 0.28 -7.96
C ASP A 202 -3.74 -0.76 -8.31
N PRO A 203 -3.88 -1.45 -9.46
CA PRO A 203 -2.94 -2.50 -9.85
C PRO A 203 -1.57 -1.90 -10.19
N PRO A 204 -0.50 -2.71 -10.24
CA PRO A 204 0.75 -2.28 -10.85
C PRO A 204 0.51 -1.78 -12.27
N TYR A 205 1.02 -0.56 -12.57
CA TYR A 205 0.73 0.09 -13.85
C TYR A 205 1.46 -0.58 -15.01
N GLN A 206 0.74 -0.75 -16.11
CA GLN A 206 1.34 -1.19 -17.36
C GLN A 206 2.35 -0.16 -17.87
N PRO A 207 3.53 -0.59 -18.34
CA PRO A 207 4.51 0.29 -18.95
C PRO A 207 3.91 1.06 -20.12
N VAL A 208 4.14 2.37 -20.17
CA VAL A 208 3.69 3.21 -21.30
C VAL A 208 4.56 2.99 -22.55
N SER A 209 5.74 2.38 -22.39
CA SER A 209 6.65 2.02 -23.47
C SER A 209 7.40 0.73 -23.16
N SER A 210 7.82 0.00 -24.20
CA SER A 210 8.59 -1.25 -24.11
C SER A 210 9.97 -1.12 -23.43
N THR A 211 10.47 0.12 -23.28
CA THR A 211 11.73 0.42 -22.60
C THR A 211 11.59 0.75 -21.11
N ALA A 212 10.36 0.88 -20.61
CA ALA A 212 10.10 1.14 -19.20
C ALA A 212 10.05 -0.18 -18.43
N ASN A 213 11.21 -0.78 -18.14
CA ASN A 213 11.31 -1.94 -17.26
C ASN A 213 10.93 -1.53 -15.84
N PHE A 214 9.72 -1.87 -15.41
CA PHE A 214 9.32 -1.73 -14.01
C PHE A 214 9.91 -2.89 -13.20
N THR A 215 10.53 -2.54 -12.09
CA THR A 215 11.05 -3.49 -11.10
C THR A 215 9.91 -4.21 -10.42
N SER A 216 9.92 -5.54 -10.41
CA SER A 216 8.93 -6.40 -9.75
C SER A 216 8.83 -6.09 -8.25
N TYR A 217 7.61 -5.82 -7.78
CA TYR A 217 7.27 -5.63 -6.36
C TYR A 217 6.82 -6.92 -5.68
N THR A 218 6.58 -7.95 -6.47
CA THR A 218 6.27 -9.32 -6.05
C THR A 218 7.14 -10.28 -6.85
N HIS A 219 7.16 -11.55 -6.47
CA HIS A 219 7.80 -12.62 -7.26
C HIS A 219 7.16 -12.82 -8.64
N ARG A 220 6.01 -12.21 -8.89
CA ARG A 220 5.25 -12.27 -10.14
C ARG A 220 4.93 -10.86 -10.62
N ASP A 221 5.29 -10.57 -11.86
CA ASP A 221 4.92 -9.32 -12.53
C ASP A 221 3.41 -9.32 -12.85
N PHE A 222 2.79 -8.13 -12.79
CA PHE A 222 1.42 -7.92 -13.27
C PHE A 222 1.45 -7.84 -14.80
N THR A 223 0.92 -8.86 -15.44
CA THR A 223 1.01 -9.05 -16.90
C THR A 223 -0.23 -8.51 -17.62
N GLU A 224 -0.21 -8.54 -18.97
CA GLU A 224 -1.37 -8.23 -19.78
C GLU A 224 -2.55 -9.17 -19.52
N ASN A 225 -2.27 -10.46 -19.29
CA ASN A 225 -3.29 -11.44 -18.87
C ASN A 225 -3.92 -11.09 -17.51
N ASP A 226 -3.15 -10.51 -16.58
CA ASP A 226 -3.71 -10.05 -15.32
C ASP A 226 -4.57 -8.78 -15.50
N LEU A 227 -4.25 -7.96 -16.51
CA LEU A 227 -5.09 -6.80 -16.88
C LEU A 227 -6.42 -7.25 -17.51
N GLU A 228 -6.40 -8.29 -18.35
CA GLU A 228 -7.60 -8.92 -18.90
C GLU A 228 -8.49 -9.48 -17.79
N ARG A 229 -7.92 -10.29 -16.88
CA ARG A 229 -8.62 -10.81 -15.69
C ARG A 229 -9.24 -9.68 -14.85
N LEU A 230 -8.52 -8.57 -14.71
CA LEU A 230 -9.03 -7.40 -13.97
C LEU A 230 -10.20 -6.72 -14.67
N ALA A 231 -10.17 -6.62 -16.00
CA ALA A 231 -11.27 -6.06 -16.78
C ALA A 231 -12.53 -6.95 -16.69
N ASP A 232 -12.37 -8.25 -16.82
CA ASP A 232 -13.47 -9.23 -16.68
C ASP A 232 -14.06 -9.21 -15.26
N LEU A 233 -13.21 -9.12 -14.24
CA LEU A 233 -13.64 -8.96 -12.86
C LEU A 233 -14.44 -7.65 -12.68
N GLY A 234 -13.96 -6.56 -13.27
CA GLY A 234 -14.66 -5.28 -13.25
C GLY A 234 -16.08 -5.38 -13.86
N ASP A 235 -16.22 -6.08 -14.99
CA ASP A 235 -17.52 -6.32 -15.62
C ASP A 235 -18.45 -7.20 -14.77
N GLN A 236 -17.92 -8.22 -14.11
CA GLN A 236 -18.68 -9.05 -13.18
C GLN A 236 -19.17 -8.25 -11.97
N LEU A 237 -18.31 -7.39 -11.39
CA LEU A 237 -18.67 -6.51 -10.28
C LEU A 237 -19.70 -5.47 -10.71
N ASN A 238 -19.59 -4.91 -11.94
CA ASN A 238 -20.59 -4.03 -12.51
C ASN A 238 -21.95 -4.75 -12.62
N SER A 239 -21.99 -5.97 -13.15
CA SER A 239 -23.20 -6.80 -13.27
C SER A 239 -23.81 -7.12 -11.90
N LYS A 240 -22.97 -7.22 -10.85
CA LYS A 240 -23.38 -7.41 -9.45
C LYS A 240 -23.95 -6.13 -8.80
N GLY A 241 -23.82 -4.98 -9.49
CA GLY A 241 -24.27 -3.67 -9.01
C GLY A 241 -23.32 -3.02 -7.99
N CYS A 242 -22.05 -3.36 -8.03
CA CYS A 242 -21.00 -2.68 -7.28
C CYS A 242 -20.57 -1.39 -8.00
N HIS A 243 -20.13 -0.40 -7.23
CA HIS A 243 -19.38 0.74 -7.77
C HIS A 243 -17.92 0.32 -7.94
N VAL A 244 -17.40 0.41 -9.15
CA VAL A 244 -16.01 0.08 -9.46
C VAL A 244 -15.26 1.34 -9.85
N LEU A 245 -14.14 1.59 -9.20
CA LEU A 245 -13.19 2.65 -9.49
C LEU A 245 -11.79 2.05 -9.68
N LEU A 246 -11.12 2.39 -10.77
CA LEU A 246 -9.78 1.91 -11.09
C LEU A 246 -8.89 3.08 -11.46
N SER A 247 -7.65 3.12 -10.93
CA SER A 247 -6.58 4.01 -11.39
C SER A 247 -5.53 3.23 -12.17
N ASN A 248 -5.04 3.80 -13.31
CA ASN A 248 -3.98 3.17 -14.09
C ASN A 248 -3.23 4.21 -14.95
N SER A 249 -2.18 3.76 -15.64
CA SER A 249 -1.48 4.55 -16.65
C SER A 249 -2.39 4.88 -17.84
N ASN A 250 -2.18 6.05 -18.44
CA ASN A 250 -2.90 6.47 -19.64
C ASN A 250 -2.34 5.75 -20.90
N SER A 251 -2.40 4.43 -20.93
CA SER A 251 -1.95 3.59 -22.03
C SER A 251 -3.11 3.15 -22.92
N LYS A 252 -2.82 2.88 -24.21
CA LYS A 252 -3.82 2.39 -25.16
C LYS A 252 -4.38 1.04 -24.71
N ILE A 253 -3.51 0.12 -24.29
CA ILE A 253 -3.89 -1.23 -23.88
C ILE A 253 -4.90 -1.22 -22.74
N VAL A 254 -4.71 -0.36 -21.72
CA VAL A 254 -5.67 -0.24 -20.61
C VAL A 254 -7.02 0.25 -21.12
N LYS A 255 -7.03 1.26 -22.03
CA LYS A 255 -8.30 1.78 -22.58
C LYS A 255 -9.03 0.76 -23.43
N ASP A 256 -8.29 -0.07 -24.17
CA ASP A 256 -8.89 -1.10 -25.02
C ASP A 256 -9.63 -2.16 -24.17
N PHE A 257 -9.06 -2.60 -23.05
CA PHE A 257 -9.72 -3.52 -22.11
C PHE A 257 -10.96 -2.93 -21.44
N PHE A 258 -11.00 -1.63 -21.20
CA PHE A 258 -12.13 -0.93 -20.56
C PHE A 258 -12.96 -0.12 -21.57
N SER A 259 -13.12 -0.61 -22.81
CA SER A 259 -13.82 0.08 -23.89
C SER A 259 -15.34 -0.09 -23.89
N LYS A 260 -15.92 -0.98 -23.06
CA LYS A 260 -17.37 -1.20 -22.97
C LYS A 260 -18.10 0.07 -22.51
N LYS A 261 -19.33 0.28 -23.01
CA LYS A 261 -20.12 1.52 -22.82
C LYS A 261 -20.38 1.93 -21.37
N HIS A 262 -20.38 0.98 -20.43
CA HIS A 262 -20.59 1.30 -19.01
C HIS A 262 -19.34 1.87 -18.33
N TRP A 263 -18.15 1.79 -18.95
CA TRP A 263 -16.94 2.37 -18.42
C TRP A 263 -16.80 3.83 -18.82
N LYS A 264 -16.58 4.70 -17.83
CA LYS A 264 -16.26 6.13 -18.00
C LYS A 264 -14.79 6.33 -17.70
N ILE A 265 -14.03 6.78 -18.70
CA ILE A 265 -12.57 7.01 -18.58
C ILE A 265 -12.32 8.50 -18.55
N SER A 266 -11.64 8.97 -17.52
CA SER A 266 -11.17 10.35 -17.37
C SER A 266 -9.66 10.41 -17.16
N SER A 267 -9.00 11.42 -17.73
CA SER A 267 -7.58 11.65 -17.51
C SER A 267 -7.36 12.62 -16.38
N ILE A 268 -6.41 12.32 -15.51
CA ILE A 268 -5.99 13.18 -14.40
C ILE A 268 -4.50 13.50 -14.49
N ASN A 269 -4.11 14.69 -14.03
CA ASN A 269 -2.71 15.08 -13.99
C ASN A 269 -2.04 14.48 -12.74
N ALA A 270 -1.04 13.64 -12.95
CA ALA A 270 -0.27 13.02 -11.88
C ALA A 270 1.17 13.54 -11.86
N ASN A 271 1.59 14.10 -10.73
CA ASN A 271 2.98 14.43 -10.49
C ASN A 271 3.69 13.21 -9.87
N ARG A 272 4.65 12.61 -10.57
CA ARG A 272 5.44 11.49 -10.03
C ARG A 272 6.56 12.00 -9.13
N ALA A 273 6.40 11.86 -7.82
CA ALA A 273 7.44 12.22 -6.84
C ALA A 273 8.69 11.33 -6.89
N ILE A 274 8.60 10.13 -7.48
CA ILE A 274 9.68 9.13 -7.53
C ILE A 274 10.11 8.91 -8.97
N ASN A 275 11.02 9.77 -9.46
CA ASN A 275 11.79 9.52 -10.67
C ASN A 275 13.23 9.99 -10.42
N SER A 276 14.22 9.18 -10.81
CA SER A 276 15.65 9.54 -10.71
C SER A 276 16.00 10.76 -11.56
N ASN A 277 15.22 11.07 -12.61
CA ASN A 277 15.39 12.27 -13.45
C ASN A 277 14.32 13.32 -13.08
N ALA A 278 14.75 14.46 -12.53
CA ALA A 278 13.87 15.56 -12.10
C ALA A 278 13.02 16.14 -13.23
N GLN A 279 13.53 16.18 -14.46
CA GLN A 279 12.82 16.71 -15.65
C GLN A 279 11.69 15.79 -16.14
N LYS A 280 11.69 14.50 -15.71
CA LYS A 280 10.64 13.52 -16.03
C LYS A 280 9.62 13.35 -14.91
N ARG A 281 9.54 14.27 -13.94
CA ARG A 281 8.59 14.22 -12.81
C ARG A 281 7.25 14.89 -13.12
N THR A 282 7.15 15.70 -14.16
CA THR A 282 5.93 16.42 -14.54
C THR A 282 5.38 15.90 -15.87
N GLY A 283 4.05 16.02 -16.06
CA GLY A 283 3.40 15.70 -17.36
C GLY A 283 2.95 14.25 -17.55
N HIS A 284 3.04 13.40 -16.52
CA HIS A 284 2.43 12.07 -16.62
C HIS A 284 0.92 12.17 -16.38
N LYS A 285 0.15 11.68 -17.34
CA LYS A 285 -1.29 11.53 -17.20
C LYS A 285 -1.59 10.14 -16.69
N GLU A 286 -2.36 10.06 -15.62
CA GLU A 286 -3.01 8.83 -15.17
C GLU A 286 -4.48 8.86 -15.61
N ILE A 287 -5.14 7.73 -15.62
CA ILE A 287 -6.57 7.64 -15.91
C ILE A 287 -7.31 7.07 -14.71
N ILE A 288 -8.51 7.57 -14.55
CA ILE A 288 -9.52 6.98 -13.67
C ILE A 288 -10.60 6.36 -14.57
N ILE A 289 -10.94 5.13 -14.24
CA ILE A 289 -11.96 4.34 -14.92
C ILE A 289 -13.03 3.99 -13.89
N LYS A 290 -14.31 4.23 -14.21
CA LYS A 290 -15.42 3.91 -13.30
C LYS A 290 -16.68 3.53 -14.07
N ASN A 291 -17.59 2.79 -13.41
CA ASN A 291 -18.84 2.29 -14.02
C ASN A 291 -20.11 3.09 -13.64
N TYR A 292 -19.97 4.22 -12.92
CA TYR A 292 -21.07 5.03 -12.43
C TYR A 292 -20.93 6.51 -12.77
#